data_15b53ca0152bac2295fb7ace17cb0be4
#
_entry.id   15b53ca0152bac2295fb7ace17cb0be4
#
_cell.length_a   1.000
_cell.length_b   1.000
_cell.length_c   1.000
_cell.angle_alpha   90.00
_cell.angle_beta   90.00
_cell.angle_gamma   90.00
#
_symmetry.space_group_name_H-M   'P 1'
#
loop_
_entity.id
_entity.type
_entity.pdbx_description
1 polymer ?
#
loop_
_entity_poly.entity_id
_entity_poly.type
_entity_poly.pdbx_seq_one_letter_code
_entity_poly.pdbx_strand_id
1 'polypeptide(L)'
;KETTSKKAVEIAEANEGSWAIVGLHPIQTTPDFHDEEVIGEGGKPFASKGEVFNKDFYRELAKSKKVVGIGECGFDYFHTNVDSYSVQEEAFIAQIELANELNLPLMIHTRDPKMGGVSPTGRSAYEDVHQVLKQYAKVQGNVHFYAGTYEQAKKFFELGFTVSFTGVLTFAKVYEEVVQAVPLDLMHAETDSPYVSPVPHRGKRCEPGYVIEVVKKIAEIKALPLEEVEEQLLKNAKRLYGVEF
;
A
#
# COMPACT_ATOMS: atom_id res chain seq x y z
N LYS A 1 -8.09 -9.79 -2.37
CA LYS A 1 -8.95 -10.75 -3.07
C LYS A 1 -10.40 -10.64 -2.64
N GLU A 2 -11.35 -11.23 -3.40
CA GLU A 2 -12.80 -11.08 -3.16
C GLU A 2 -13.21 -11.34 -1.72
N THR A 3 -12.78 -12.47 -1.16
CA THR A 3 -13.17 -12.87 0.21
C THR A 3 -12.67 -11.93 1.29
N THR A 4 -11.43 -11.45 1.18
CA THR A 4 -10.84 -10.52 2.16
C THR A 4 -11.40 -9.10 1.98
N SER A 5 -11.66 -8.66 0.76
CA SER A 5 -12.29 -7.37 0.48
C SER A 5 -13.72 -7.31 1.03
N LYS A 6 -14.52 -8.36 0.82
CA LYS A 6 -15.85 -8.47 1.44
C LYS A 6 -15.75 -8.37 2.97
N LYS A 7 -14.81 -9.10 3.57
CA LYS A 7 -14.61 -9.08 5.03
C LYS A 7 -14.18 -7.71 5.55
N ALA A 8 -13.33 -7.00 4.80
CA ALA A 8 -12.93 -5.64 5.16
C ALA A 8 -14.12 -4.67 5.19
N VAL A 9 -15.02 -4.76 4.21
CA VAL A 9 -16.25 -3.96 4.20
C VAL A 9 -17.15 -4.29 5.38
N GLU A 10 -17.40 -5.58 5.67
CA GLU A 10 -18.18 -6.01 6.83
C GLU A 10 -17.62 -5.46 8.16
N ILE A 11 -16.28 -5.47 8.32
CA ILE A 11 -15.62 -4.92 9.50
C ILE A 11 -15.79 -3.41 9.56
N ALA A 12 -15.61 -2.71 8.44
CA ALA A 12 -15.73 -1.26 8.39
C ALA A 12 -17.18 -0.79 8.67
N GLU A 13 -18.18 -1.55 8.19
CA GLU A 13 -19.61 -1.25 8.46
C GLU A 13 -19.99 -1.49 9.91
N ALA A 14 -19.38 -2.50 10.56
CA ALA A 14 -19.62 -2.83 11.96
C ALA A 14 -18.91 -1.91 12.96
N ASN A 15 -17.94 -1.09 12.50
CA ASN A 15 -17.11 -0.26 13.38
C ASN A 15 -17.12 1.19 12.90
N GLU A 16 -17.55 2.09 13.78
CA GLU A 16 -17.41 3.53 13.56
C GLU A 16 -15.92 3.91 13.48
N GLY A 17 -15.59 4.91 12.66
CA GLY A 17 -14.18 5.32 12.46
C GLY A 17 -13.32 4.35 11.66
N SER A 18 -13.92 3.30 11.06
CA SER A 18 -13.23 2.36 10.19
C SER A 18 -13.71 2.47 8.75
N TRP A 19 -12.77 2.31 7.81
CA TRP A 19 -13.05 2.30 6.36
C TRP A 19 -12.36 1.11 5.71
N ALA A 20 -12.78 0.79 4.49
CA ALA A 20 -12.23 -0.30 3.71
C ALA A 20 -11.61 0.19 2.40
N ILE A 21 -10.51 -0.43 2.01
CA ILE A 21 -9.96 -0.39 0.66
C ILE A 21 -10.14 -1.80 0.10
N VAL A 22 -10.63 -1.91 -1.13
CA VAL A 22 -11.01 -3.20 -1.73
C VAL A 22 -10.31 -3.42 -3.07
N GLY A 23 -9.78 -4.62 -3.29
CA GLY A 23 -9.07 -4.94 -4.52
C GLY A 23 -8.44 -6.33 -4.53
N LEU A 24 -7.65 -6.57 -5.57
CA LEU A 24 -6.90 -7.79 -5.79
C LEU A 24 -5.40 -7.49 -5.71
N HIS A 25 -4.78 -7.98 -4.65
CA HIS A 25 -3.34 -7.84 -4.46
C HIS A 25 -2.56 -8.63 -5.53
N PRO A 26 -1.43 -8.12 -6.06
CA PRO A 26 -0.69 -8.78 -7.14
C PRO A 26 -0.29 -10.23 -6.85
N ILE A 27 0.06 -10.58 -5.61
CA ILE A 27 0.40 -11.98 -5.25
C ILE A 27 -0.78 -12.96 -5.33
N GLN A 28 -2.02 -12.46 -5.43
CA GLN A 28 -3.22 -13.29 -5.57
C GLN A 28 -3.58 -13.59 -7.03
N THR A 29 -2.90 -12.95 -7.99
CA THR A 29 -3.20 -13.12 -9.43
C THR A 29 -2.70 -14.45 -10.00
N THR A 30 -1.74 -15.09 -9.33
CA THR A 30 -1.19 -16.40 -9.72
C THR A 30 -1.34 -17.42 -8.60
N PRO A 31 -1.47 -18.72 -8.94
CA PRO A 31 -1.35 -19.78 -7.96
C PRO A 31 0.07 -19.83 -7.40
N ASP A 32 0.22 -19.72 -6.10
CA ASP A 32 1.52 -19.86 -5.42
C ASP A 32 1.33 -20.22 -3.95
N PHE A 33 2.41 -20.68 -3.29
CA PHE A 33 2.43 -20.94 -1.86
C PHE A 33 3.33 -19.92 -1.17
N HIS A 34 2.76 -19.19 -0.24
CA HIS A 34 3.43 -18.14 0.53
C HIS A 34 3.59 -18.63 1.97
N ASP A 35 4.82 -18.92 2.37
CA ASP A 35 5.18 -19.30 3.75
C ASP A 35 5.57 -18.06 4.59
N GLU A 36 5.89 -18.28 5.86
CA GLU A 36 6.28 -17.20 6.76
C GLU A 36 7.59 -16.50 6.33
N GLU A 37 8.49 -17.23 5.68
CA GLU A 37 9.74 -16.67 5.15
C GLU A 37 9.46 -15.67 4.01
N VAL A 38 8.43 -15.95 3.22
CA VAL A 38 7.99 -15.12 2.10
C VAL A 38 7.15 -13.92 2.56
N ILE A 39 6.18 -14.16 3.46
CA ILE A 39 5.22 -13.13 3.88
C ILE A 39 5.69 -12.29 5.08
N GLY A 40 6.79 -12.70 5.74
CA GLY A 40 7.39 -11.97 6.85
C GLY A 40 6.92 -12.43 8.23
N GLU A 41 7.61 -11.92 9.26
CA GLU A 41 7.39 -12.26 10.67
C GLU A 41 5.94 -12.01 11.11
N GLY A 42 5.31 -13.04 11.66
CA GLY A 42 3.92 -13.02 12.14
C GLY A 42 2.87 -13.35 11.07
N GLY A 43 3.28 -13.57 9.83
CA GLY A 43 2.41 -14.05 8.76
C GLY A 43 2.08 -15.53 8.91
N LYS A 44 0.86 -15.93 8.49
CA LYS A 44 0.49 -17.35 8.42
C LYS A 44 0.61 -17.83 6.98
N PRO A 45 1.25 -18.99 6.75
CA PRO A 45 1.35 -19.59 5.42
C PRO A 45 -0.02 -19.71 4.74
N PHE A 46 -0.08 -19.39 3.47
CA PHE A 46 -1.29 -19.57 2.66
C PHE A 46 -0.94 -19.91 1.21
N ALA A 47 -1.90 -20.54 0.52
CA ALA A 47 -1.83 -20.73 -0.93
C ALA A 47 -2.74 -19.71 -1.63
N SER A 48 -2.21 -18.98 -2.61
CA SER A 48 -3.01 -18.26 -3.58
C SER A 48 -3.52 -19.25 -4.63
N LYS A 49 -4.72 -19.01 -5.15
CA LYS A 49 -5.32 -19.87 -6.19
C LYS A 49 -5.22 -19.28 -7.59
N GLY A 50 -4.74 -18.03 -7.68
CA GLY A 50 -4.82 -17.21 -8.88
C GLY A 50 -6.26 -16.72 -9.08
N GLU A 51 -6.51 -15.45 -8.78
CA GLU A 51 -7.80 -14.81 -9.02
C GLU A 51 -7.68 -13.85 -10.22
N VAL A 52 -8.68 -13.83 -11.08
CA VAL A 52 -8.86 -12.79 -12.09
C VAL A 52 -9.68 -11.67 -11.46
N PHE A 53 -9.30 -10.41 -11.70
CA PHE A 53 -10.00 -9.28 -11.13
C PHE A 53 -11.44 -9.18 -11.67
N ASN A 54 -12.42 -9.38 -10.80
CA ASN A 54 -13.84 -9.33 -11.12
C ASN A 54 -14.38 -7.90 -10.89
N LYS A 55 -14.31 -7.06 -11.92
CA LYS A 55 -14.68 -5.64 -11.86
C LYS A 55 -16.08 -5.42 -11.33
N ASP A 56 -17.05 -6.26 -11.69
CA ASP A 56 -18.45 -6.11 -11.25
C ASP A 56 -18.61 -6.42 -9.76
N PHE A 57 -17.91 -7.43 -9.26
CA PHE A 57 -17.89 -7.75 -7.83
C PHE A 57 -17.35 -6.58 -7.00
N TYR A 58 -16.21 -6.01 -7.39
CA TYR A 58 -15.61 -4.89 -6.65
C TYR A 58 -16.40 -3.60 -6.81
N ARG A 59 -17.05 -3.36 -7.97
CA ARG A 59 -17.99 -2.25 -8.17
C ARG A 59 -19.18 -2.35 -7.20
N GLU A 60 -19.70 -3.55 -6.98
CA GLU A 60 -20.79 -3.78 -6.04
C GLU A 60 -20.35 -3.51 -4.59
N LEU A 61 -19.19 -4.00 -4.17
CA LEU A 61 -18.64 -3.69 -2.85
C LEU A 61 -18.44 -2.19 -2.63
N ALA A 62 -17.99 -1.49 -3.66
CA ALA A 62 -17.70 -0.06 -3.59
C ALA A 62 -18.97 0.82 -3.52
N LYS A 63 -20.17 0.25 -3.55
CA LYS A 63 -21.42 0.98 -3.20
C LYS A 63 -21.53 1.28 -1.71
N SER A 64 -20.82 0.55 -0.86
CA SER A 64 -20.74 0.86 0.56
C SER A 64 -20.00 2.19 0.77
N LYS A 65 -20.59 3.11 1.55
CA LYS A 65 -19.97 4.39 1.94
C LYS A 65 -18.70 4.21 2.78
N LYS A 66 -18.46 2.99 3.26
CA LYS A 66 -17.26 2.63 4.00
C LYS A 66 -16.08 2.27 3.09
N VAL A 67 -16.31 2.08 1.79
CA VAL A 67 -15.23 1.87 0.81
C VAL A 67 -14.70 3.22 0.35
N VAL A 68 -13.42 3.47 0.62
CA VAL A 68 -12.76 4.76 0.39
C VAL A 68 -11.60 4.68 -0.59
N GLY A 69 -11.33 3.52 -1.17
CA GLY A 69 -10.26 3.34 -2.14
C GLY A 69 -10.28 1.97 -2.81
N ILE A 70 -9.58 1.88 -3.93
CA ILE A 70 -9.35 0.63 -4.66
C ILE A 70 -7.90 0.19 -4.44
N GLY A 71 -7.70 -1.07 -4.04
CA GLY A 71 -6.38 -1.65 -3.76
C GLY A 71 -6.44 -2.80 -2.74
N GLU A 72 -5.31 -3.35 -2.37
CA GLU A 72 -3.99 -3.02 -2.88
C GLU A 72 -3.82 -3.57 -4.29
N CYS A 73 -3.26 -2.79 -5.20
CA CYS A 73 -3.00 -3.18 -6.57
C CYS A 73 -1.62 -2.67 -7.03
N GLY A 74 -1.04 -3.26 -8.05
CA GLY A 74 0.29 -2.89 -8.53
C GLY A 74 1.12 -4.09 -8.91
N PHE A 75 2.44 -4.03 -8.64
CA PHE A 75 3.39 -5.09 -8.96
C PHE A 75 4.14 -5.61 -7.73
N ASP A 76 4.29 -6.93 -7.66
CA ASP A 76 5.14 -7.61 -6.70
C ASP A 76 6.10 -8.55 -7.45
N TYR A 77 7.39 -8.19 -7.48
CA TYR A 77 8.45 -8.98 -8.11
C TYR A 77 9.24 -9.79 -7.07
N PHE A 78 8.92 -9.62 -5.80
CA PHE A 78 9.59 -10.32 -4.71
C PHE A 78 8.96 -11.68 -4.41
N HIS A 79 7.63 -11.72 -4.38
CA HIS A 79 6.86 -12.90 -3.96
C HIS A 79 6.31 -13.70 -5.14
N THR A 80 6.50 -13.23 -6.36
CA THR A 80 6.01 -13.86 -7.57
C THR A 80 7.16 -14.16 -8.54
N ASN A 81 6.91 -15.00 -9.51
CA ASN A 81 7.89 -15.28 -10.57
C ASN A 81 7.74 -14.26 -11.72
N VAL A 82 8.73 -14.24 -12.61
CA VAL A 82 8.77 -13.30 -13.76
C VAL A 82 7.61 -13.50 -14.74
N ASP A 83 7.06 -14.72 -14.83
CA ASP A 83 5.96 -15.06 -15.74
C ASP A 83 4.62 -14.49 -15.27
N SER A 84 4.54 -14.02 -14.02
CA SER A 84 3.33 -13.41 -13.45
C SER A 84 3.10 -11.96 -13.89
N TYR A 85 4.07 -11.31 -14.54
CA TYR A 85 3.98 -9.89 -14.89
C TYR A 85 2.71 -9.53 -15.65
N SER A 86 2.40 -10.25 -16.73
CA SER A 86 1.24 -9.93 -17.59
C SER A 86 -0.09 -10.02 -16.85
N VAL A 87 -0.26 -11.00 -15.97
CA VAL A 87 -1.50 -11.14 -15.19
C VAL A 87 -1.60 -10.11 -14.07
N GLN A 88 -0.47 -9.70 -13.49
CA GLN A 88 -0.44 -8.59 -12.53
C GLN A 88 -0.78 -7.26 -13.23
N GLU A 89 -0.21 -7.01 -14.41
CA GLU A 89 -0.47 -5.79 -15.20
C GLU A 89 -1.95 -5.70 -15.62
N GLU A 90 -2.53 -6.79 -16.12
CA GLU A 90 -3.94 -6.85 -16.48
C GLU A 90 -4.84 -6.54 -15.29
N ALA A 91 -4.59 -7.18 -14.14
CA ALA A 91 -5.33 -6.94 -12.91
C ALA A 91 -5.14 -5.51 -12.38
N PHE A 92 -3.95 -4.93 -12.51
CA PHE A 92 -3.64 -3.59 -12.09
C PHE A 92 -4.39 -2.55 -12.94
N ILE A 93 -4.33 -2.67 -14.27
CA ILE A 93 -5.05 -1.78 -15.20
C ILE A 93 -6.55 -1.84 -14.93
N ALA A 94 -7.12 -3.04 -14.78
CA ALA A 94 -8.55 -3.19 -14.51
C ALA A 94 -9.00 -2.51 -13.18
N GLN A 95 -8.14 -2.52 -12.16
CA GLN A 95 -8.38 -1.83 -10.89
C GLN A 95 -8.26 -0.31 -11.02
N ILE A 96 -7.29 0.19 -11.80
CA ILE A 96 -7.18 1.62 -12.12
C ILE A 96 -8.44 2.10 -12.86
N GLU A 97 -8.91 1.34 -13.84
CA GLU A 97 -10.13 1.68 -14.57
C GLU A 97 -11.36 1.75 -13.65
N LEU A 98 -11.47 0.82 -12.70
CA LEU A 98 -12.54 0.85 -11.70
C LEU A 98 -12.41 2.07 -10.78
N ALA A 99 -11.22 2.36 -10.30
CA ALA A 99 -10.94 3.53 -9.48
C ALA A 99 -11.30 4.84 -10.21
N ASN A 100 -10.93 4.95 -11.50
CA ASN A 100 -11.31 6.08 -12.35
C ASN A 100 -12.82 6.22 -12.51
N GLU A 101 -13.54 5.10 -12.73
CA GLU A 101 -15.00 5.05 -12.88
C GLU A 101 -15.71 5.54 -11.62
N LEU A 102 -15.22 5.12 -10.45
CA LEU A 102 -15.81 5.43 -9.15
C LEU A 102 -15.28 6.72 -8.52
N ASN A 103 -14.26 7.34 -9.13
CA ASN A 103 -13.53 8.47 -8.57
C ASN A 103 -13.00 8.20 -7.14
N LEU A 104 -12.48 6.99 -6.92
CA LEU A 104 -11.87 6.56 -5.66
C LEU A 104 -10.34 6.57 -5.78
N PRO A 105 -9.60 6.93 -4.72
CA PRO A 105 -8.14 6.86 -4.72
C PRO A 105 -7.63 5.42 -4.81
N LEU A 106 -6.40 5.27 -5.30
CA LEU A 106 -5.70 4.00 -5.40
C LEU A 106 -4.79 3.78 -4.19
N MET A 107 -4.76 2.56 -3.66
CA MET A 107 -3.71 2.07 -2.76
C MET A 107 -2.78 1.17 -3.57
N ILE A 108 -1.54 1.61 -3.73
CA ILE A 108 -0.57 0.97 -4.61
C ILE A 108 0.40 0.12 -3.81
N HIS A 109 0.46 -1.16 -4.16
CA HIS A 109 1.52 -2.08 -3.77
C HIS A 109 2.64 -2.07 -4.81
N THR A 110 3.89 -1.97 -4.36
CA THR A 110 5.05 -2.10 -5.25
C THR A 110 6.23 -2.72 -4.51
N ARG A 111 6.79 -3.78 -5.06
CA ARG A 111 7.91 -4.49 -4.46
C ARG A 111 8.90 -4.97 -5.51
N ASP A 112 10.13 -4.48 -5.40
CA ASP A 112 11.24 -4.91 -6.27
C ASP A 112 11.64 -6.37 -6.03
N PRO A 113 12.32 -7.04 -6.98
CA PRO A 113 12.83 -8.39 -6.79
C PRO A 113 13.74 -8.50 -5.57
N LYS A 114 13.90 -9.71 -5.05
CA LYS A 114 14.95 -10.03 -4.07
C LYS A 114 16.31 -9.57 -4.63
N MET A 115 17.22 -9.18 -3.74
CA MET A 115 18.57 -8.77 -4.13
C MET A 115 19.23 -9.85 -5.02
N GLY A 116 19.65 -9.47 -6.22
CA GLY A 116 20.14 -10.40 -7.25
C GLY A 116 19.05 -11.14 -8.04
N GLY A 117 17.77 -10.88 -7.74
CA GLY A 117 16.64 -11.39 -8.52
C GLY A 117 16.48 -10.67 -9.86
N VAL A 118 15.70 -11.28 -10.76
CA VAL A 118 15.45 -10.77 -12.10
C VAL A 118 14.12 -10.01 -12.13
N SER A 119 14.17 -8.77 -12.62
CA SER A 119 12.95 -8.03 -12.95
C SER A 119 12.36 -8.55 -14.27
N PRO A 120 11.04 -8.73 -14.37
CA PRO A 120 10.37 -9.18 -15.60
C PRO A 120 10.61 -8.25 -16.80
N THR A 121 10.78 -6.97 -16.55
CA THR A 121 10.88 -5.91 -17.56
C THR A 121 12.29 -5.33 -17.70
N GLY A 122 13.22 -5.71 -16.82
CA GLY A 122 14.53 -5.06 -16.68
C GLY A 122 14.51 -3.70 -15.95
N ARG A 123 13.32 -3.24 -15.52
CA ARG A 123 13.12 -2.04 -14.70
C ARG A 123 12.75 -2.42 -13.27
N SER A 124 12.80 -1.44 -12.34
CA SER A 124 12.23 -1.64 -10.99
C SER A 124 10.70 -1.74 -11.04
N ALA A 125 10.10 -2.39 -10.04
CA ALA A 125 8.66 -2.40 -9.88
C ALA A 125 8.09 -0.97 -9.75
N TYR A 126 8.83 -0.06 -9.11
CA TYR A 126 8.46 1.35 -8.99
C TYR A 126 8.37 2.05 -10.35
N GLU A 127 9.29 1.75 -11.27
CA GLU A 127 9.26 2.33 -12.62
C GLU A 127 8.10 1.78 -13.44
N ASP A 128 7.83 0.48 -13.34
CA ASP A 128 6.71 -0.14 -14.05
C ASP A 128 5.36 0.33 -13.51
N VAL A 129 5.20 0.40 -12.18
CA VAL A 129 4.01 1.01 -11.55
C VAL A 129 3.82 2.44 -12.02
N HIS A 130 4.88 3.26 -11.98
CA HIS A 130 4.79 4.65 -12.44
C HIS A 130 4.35 4.76 -13.91
N GLN A 131 4.87 3.91 -14.81
CA GLN A 131 4.48 3.94 -16.22
C GLN A 131 3.00 3.59 -16.41
N VAL A 132 2.50 2.55 -15.73
CA VAL A 132 1.09 2.15 -15.80
C VAL A 132 0.19 3.27 -15.23
N LEU A 133 0.53 3.82 -14.06
CA LEU A 133 -0.23 4.93 -13.48
C LEU A 133 -0.27 6.14 -14.40
N LYS A 134 0.87 6.54 -14.96
CA LYS A 134 0.96 7.68 -15.89
C LYS A 134 0.07 7.50 -17.12
N GLN A 135 -0.08 6.27 -17.59
CA GLN A 135 -0.86 5.96 -18.78
C GLN A 135 -2.37 5.86 -18.50
N TYR A 136 -2.75 5.28 -17.37
CA TYR A 136 -4.14 4.87 -17.14
C TYR A 136 -4.84 5.60 -15.98
N ALA A 137 -4.10 6.09 -14.96
CA ALA A 137 -4.73 6.68 -13.80
C ALA A 137 -5.22 8.12 -14.06
N LYS A 138 -6.46 8.40 -13.62
CA LYS A 138 -7.08 9.74 -13.59
C LYS A 138 -7.40 10.18 -12.17
N VAL A 139 -7.17 9.31 -11.19
CA VAL A 139 -7.36 9.55 -9.76
C VAL A 139 -6.02 9.56 -9.05
N GLN A 140 -6.00 10.16 -7.86
CA GLN A 140 -4.85 10.15 -6.97
C GLN A 140 -4.75 8.82 -6.20
N GLY A 141 -3.70 8.67 -5.41
CA GLY A 141 -3.52 7.49 -4.58
C GLY A 141 -2.34 7.61 -3.63
N ASN A 142 -2.05 6.50 -2.99
CA ASN A 142 -0.90 6.34 -2.10
C ASN A 142 -0.09 5.11 -2.49
N VAL A 143 1.23 5.27 -2.61
CA VAL A 143 2.15 4.13 -2.70
C VAL A 143 2.45 3.70 -1.28
N HIS A 144 1.82 2.60 -0.87
CA HIS A 144 1.91 2.12 0.49
C HIS A 144 3.22 1.38 0.74
N PHE A 145 3.63 1.31 2.01
CA PHE A 145 4.87 0.68 2.45
C PHE A 145 6.09 1.09 1.60
N TYR A 146 6.24 2.40 1.41
CA TYR A 146 7.25 2.92 0.49
C TYR A 146 8.67 2.54 0.91
N ALA A 147 9.38 1.84 0.03
CA ALA A 147 10.75 1.39 0.22
C ALA A 147 11.69 1.81 -0.95
N GLY A 148 11.21 2.68 -1.83
CA GLY A 148 11.97 3.23 -2.96
C GLY A 148 12.84 4.41 -2.57
N THR A 149 13.49 5.00 -3.58
CA THR A 149 14.32 6.21 -3.44
C THR A 149 13.48 7.48 -3.49
N TYR A 150 14.04 8.62 -3.01
CA TYR A 150 13.37 9.91 -3.15
C TYR A 150 13.13 10.30 -4.62
N GLU A 151 14.05 9.99 -5.52
CA GLU A 151 13.91 10.25 -6.96
C GLU A 151 12.72 9.47 -7.57
N GLN A 152 12.48 8.24 -7.11
CA GLN A 152 11.29 7.47 -7.50
C GLN A 152 10.02 8.10 -6.91
N ALA A 153 10.05 8.53 -5.64
CA ALA A 153 8.91 9.18 -4.97
C ALA A 153 8.47 10.46 -5.72
N LYS A 154 9.41 11.30 -6.17
CA LYS A 154 9.10 12.50 -6.94
C LYS A 154 8.26 12.22 -8.18
N LYS A 155 8.53 11.12 -8.89
CA LYS A 155 7.75 10.72 -10.07
C LYS A 155 6.29 10.44 -9.71
N PHE A 156 6.03 9.84 -8.54
CA PHE A 156 4.66 9.62 -8.04
C PHE A 156 4.00 10.93 -7.62
N PHE A 157 4.74 11.84 -7.00
CA PHE A 157 4.21 13.17 -6.62
C PHE A 157 3.76 13.98 -7.84
N GLU A 158 4.48 13.89 -8.97
CA GLU A 158 4.10 14.52 -10.25
C GLU A 158 2.75 13.99 -10.79
N LEU A 159 2.36 12.77 -10.42
CA LEU A 159 1.06 12.18 -10.75
C LEU A 159 -0.01 12.45 -9.68
N GLY A 160 0.31 13.20 -8.62
CA GLY A 160 -0.60 13.48 -7.50
C GLY A 160 -0.72 12.35 -6.48
N PHE A 161 0.19 11.38 -6.50
CA PHE A 161 0.25 10.32 -5.50
C PHE A 161 1.06 10.76 -4.28
N THR A 162 0.80 10.10 -3.16
CA THR A 162 1.53 10.23 -1.91
C THR A 162 2.28 8.93 -1.61
N VAL A 163 3.09 8.91 -0.54
CA VAL A 163 3.76 7.69 -0.06
C VAL A 163 3.47 7.47 1.41
N SER A 164 3.51 6.22 1.87
CA SER A 164 3.36 5.91 3.30
C SER A 164 4.51 5.08 3.84
N PHE A 165 4.78 5.24 5.12
CA PHE A 165 5.86 4.60 5.83
C PHE A 165 5.35 3.77 7.00
N THR A 166 5.98 2.61 7.22
CA THR A 166 5.60 1.62 8.24
C THR A 166 6.56 1.61 9.43
N GLY A 167 6.35 0.68 10.35
CA GLY A 167 7.20 0.43 11.50
C GLY A 167 8.67 0.12 11.18
N VAL A 168 9.00 -0.20 9.93
CA VAL A 168 10.38 -0.39 9.45
C VAL A 168 11.28 0.80 9.77
N LEU A 169 10.74 2.03 9.73
CA LEU A 169 11.49 3.25 10.07
C LEU A 169 12.13 3.22 11.45
N THR A 170 11.53 2.48 12.39
CA THR A 170 11.99 2.47 13.78
C THR A 170 13.24 1.62 14.00
N PHE A 171 13.63 0.78 13.02
CA PHE A 171 14.79 -0.12 13.13
C PHE A 171 15.67 -0.21 11.88
N ALA A 172 15.23 0.33 10.74
CA ALA A 172 16.00 0.29 9.48
C ALA A 172 16.36 1.71 9.02
N LYS A 173 17.56 2.17 9.39
CA LYS A 173 18.05 3.53 9.11
C LYS A 173 18.11 3.90 7.62
N VAL A 174 18.16 2.91 6.74
CA VAL A 174 18.24 3.14 5.29
C VAL A 174 17.08 3.99 4.75
N TYR A 175 15.94 4.03 5.45
CA TYR A 175 14.78 4.82 5.06
C TYR A 175 14.79 6.26 5.59
N GLU A 176 15.68 6.61 6.54
CA GLU A 176 15.69 7.94 7.17
C GLU A 176 15.93 9.05 6.16
N GLU A 177 16.84 8.84 5.18
CA GLU A 177 17.14 9.83 4.14
C GLU A 177 15.90 10.13 3.27
N VAL A 178 15.16 9.09 2.87
CA VAL A 178 13.95 9.26 2.07
C VAL A 178 12.87 9.98 2.87
N VAL A 179 12.63 9.57 4.11
CA VAL A 179 11.67 10.25 5.00
C VAL A 179 12.05 11.71 5.20
N GLN A 180 13.35 12.00 5.42
CA GLN A 180 13.83 13.38 5.57
C GLN A 180 13.53 14.22 4.31
N ALA A 181 13.70 13.66 3.12
CA ALA A 181 13.54 14.37 1.84
C ALA A 181 12.08 14.55 1.41
N VAL A 182 11.20 13.57 1.68
CA VAL A 182 9.78 13.63 1.28
C VAL A 182 9.05 14.76 2.03
N PRO A 183 8.32 15.66 1.35
CA PRO A 183 7.49 16.68 2.00
C PRO A 183 6.44 16.07 2.95
N LEU A 184 6.23 16.69 4.11
CA LEU A 184 5.32 16.13 5.13
C LEU A 184 3.86 16.04 4.65
N ASP A 185 3.44 16.94 3.77
CA ASP A 185 2.10 16.95 3.17
C ASP A 185 1.89 15.90 2.05
N LEU A 186 2.96 15.20 1.65
CA LEU A 186 2.93 14.13 0.67
C LEU A 186 3.19 12.73 1.28
N MET A 187 3.18 12.61 2.62
CA MET A 187 3.37 11.33 3.29
C MET A 187 2.22 10.93 4.20
N HIS A 188 2.18 9.63 4.51
CA HIS A 188 1.30 9.05 5.52
C HIS A 188 2.11 8.13 6.43
N ALA A 189 1.56 7.82 7.61
CA ALA A 189 2.03 6.76 8.48
C ALA A 189 1.04 5.61 8.48
N GLU A 190 1.56 4.39 8.52
CA GLU A 190 0.79 3.16 8.56
C GLU A 190 1.48 2.08 9.40
N THR A 191 0.83 0.95 9.61
CA THR A 191 1.43 -0.17 10.35
C THR A 191 1.75 -1.36 9.46
N ASP A 192 0.95 -1.63 8.46
CA ASP A 192 0.91 -2.90 7.72
C ASP A 192 0.58 -4.10 8.63
N SER A 193 -0.26 -3.88 9.66
CA SER A 193 -0.67 -4.94 10.61
C SER A 193 -1.31 -6.13 9.90
N PRO A 194 -0.96 -7.37 10.29
CA PRO A 194 -0.26 -7.80 11.52
C PRO A 194 1.26 -7.89 11.39
N TYR A 195 1.85 -7.40 10.31
CA TYR A 195 3.28 -7.50 9.99
C TYR A 195 4.08 -6.31 10.53
N VAL A 196 5.41 -6.42 10.49
CA VAL A 196 6.38 -5.33 10.64
C VAL A 196 6.19 -4.47 11.89
N SER A 197 6.04 -5.12 13.04
CA SER A 197 5.88 -4.44 14.32
C SER A 197 7.02 -3.44 14.59
N PRO A 198 6.74 -2.16 14.93
CA PRO A 198 7.78 -1.16 15.22
C PRO A 198 8.49 -1.44 16.55
N VAL A 199 9.63 -0.79 16.77
CA VAL A 199 10.22 -0.66 18.12
C VAL A 199 9.27 0.20 18.96
N PRO A 200 8.96 -0.15 20.24
CA PRO A 200 9.57 -1.23 21.04
C PRO A 200 8.86 -2.59 20.93
N HIS A 201 7.97 -2.78 19.98
CA HIS A 201 7.10 -3.96 19.87
C HIS A 201 7.66 -5.08 18.97
N ARG A 202 8.93 -4.99 18.53
CA ARG A 202 9.58 -6.03 17.69
C ARG A 202 9.41 -7.44 18.24
N GLY A 203 9.23 -8.42 17.33
CA GLY A 203 9.00 -9.82 17.69
C GLY A 203 7.58 -10.13 18.20
N LYS A 204 6.66 -9.16 18.14
CA LYS A 204 5.24 -9.34 18.45
C LYS A 204 4.39 -9.09 17.22
N ARG A 205 3.18 -9.60 17.21
CA ARG A 205 2.18 -9.23 16.20
C ARG A 205 1.99 -7.70 16.20
N CYS A 206 2.03 -7.10 15.02
CA CYS A 206 1.76 -5.67 14.89
C CYS A 206 0.27 -5.38 15.11
N GLU A 207 -0.02 -4.37 15.92
CA GLU A 207 -1.38 -3.88 16.18
C GLU A 207 -1.57 -2.49 15.52
N PRO A 208 -2.77 -2.17 15.02
CA PRO A 208 -3.02 -0.89 14.34
C PRO A 208 -2.63 0.34 15.17
N GLY A 209 -2.80 0.29 16.50
CA GLY A 209 -2.43 1.38 17.41
C GLY A 209 -0.92 1.65 17.47
N TYR A 210 -0.08 0.75 16.98
CA TYR A 210 1.38 0.97 16.95
C TYR A 210 1.81 1.98 15.87
N VAL A 211 0.88 2.47 15.04
CA VAL A 211 1.14 3.57 14.10
C VAL A 211 1.73 4.80 14.81
N ILE A 212 1.41 5.01 16.08
CA ILE A 212 1.97 6.13 16.84
C ILE A 212 3.50 6.08 16.93
N GLU A 213 4.11 4.91 16.94
CA GLU A 213 5.56 4.78 16.96
C GLU A 213 6.19 5.17 15.61
N VAL A 214 5.47 4.94 14.51
CA VAL A 214 5.87 5.40 13.18
C VAL A 214 5.79 6.94 13.11
N VAL A 215 4.72 7.53 13.61
CA VAL A 215 4.52 8.99 13.66
C VAL A 215 5.61 9.67 14.50
N LYS A 216 5.92 9.13 15.68
CA LYS A 216 7.04 9.60 16.53
C LYS A 216 8.37 9.57 15.79
N LYS A 217 8.63 8.47 15.06
CA LYS A 217 9.88 8.34 14.30
C LYS A 217 9.94 9.31 13.13
N ILE A 218 8.83 9.58 12.44
CA ILE A 218 8.76 10.62 11.41
C ILE A 218 9.06 11.99 12.03
N ALA A 219 8.47 12.33 13.19
CA ALA A 219 8.71 13.58 13.88
C ALA A 219 10.20 13.74 14.27
N GLU A 220 10.81 12.68 14.79
CA GLU A 220 12.25 12.64 15.09
C GLU A 220 13.10 12.92 13.85
N ILE A 221 12.87 12.20 12.74
CA ILE A 221 13.63 12.34 11.49
C ILE A 221 13.46 13.74 10.91
N LYS A 222 12.23 14.28 10.93
CA LYS A 222 11.92 15.62 10.43
C LYS A 222 12.38 16.76 11.34
N ALA A 223 12.76 16.45 12.57
CA ALA A 223 13.04 17.43 13.64
C ALA A 223 11.87 18.42 13.84
N LEU A 224 10.63 17.90 13.82
CA LEU A 224 9.39 18.66 14.03
C LEU A 224 8.69 18.24 15.32
N PRO A 225 7.85 19.12 15.92
CA PRO A 225 6.99 18.75 17.03
C PRO A 225 6.06 17.59 16.66
N LEU A 226 5.82 16.67 17.61
CA LEU A 226 4.97 15.50 17.38
C LEU A 226 3.55 15.91 16.95
N GLU A 227 2.96 16.88 17.63
CA GLU A 227 1.61 17.38 17.35
C GLU A 227 1.47 17.93 15.93
N GLU A 228 2.51 18.64 15.43
CA GLU A 228 2.52 19.17 14.06
C GLU A 228 2.50 18.03 13.02
N VAL A 229 3.27 16.97 13.28
CA VAL A 229 3.34 15.79 12.39
C VAL A 229 2.01 15.03 12.44
N GLU A 230 1.45 14.77 13.62
CA GLU A 230 0.14 14.12 13.79
C GLU A 230 -0.96 14.87 13.04
N GLU A 231 -1.06 16.19 13.22
CA GLU A 231 -2.05 17.02 12.55
C GLU A 231 -1.90 16.99 11.02
N GLN A 232 -0.67 17.09 10.50
CA GLN A 232 -0.44 17.07 9.07
C GLN A 232 -0.74 15.70 8.45
N LEU A 233 -0.31 14.60 9.09
CA LEU A 233 -0.58 13.25 8.57
C LEU A 233 -2.08 12.93 8.59
N LEU A 234 -2.80 13.34 9.64
CA LEU A 234 -4.25 13.22 9.70
C LEU A 234 -4.94 14.02 8.58
N LYS A 235 -4.49 15.26 8.34
CA LYS A 235 -4.98 16.10 7.26
C LYS A 235 -4.72 15.47 5.88
N ASN A 236 -3.56 14.84 5.68
CA ASN A 236 -3.26 14.12 4.45
C ASN A 236 -4.22 12.96 4.22
N ALA A 237 -4.50 12.14 5.24
CA ALA A 237 -5.43 11.03 5.16
C ALA A 237 -6.86 11.50 4.84
N LYS A 238 -7.34 12.55 5.51
CA LYS A 238 -8.64 13.18 5.22
C LYS A 238 -8.73 13.66 3.78
N ARG A 239 -7.69 14.35 3.30
CA ARG A 239 -7.63 14.87 1.93
C ARG A 239 -7.67 13.75 0.89
N LEU A 240 -6.90 12.67 1.09
CA LEU A 240 -6.78 11.59 0.11
C LEU A 240 -8.05 10.73 0.07
N TYR A 241 -8.56 10.32 1.23
CA TYR A 241 -9.65 9.34 1.32
C TYR A 241 -11.04 9.97 1.51
N GLY A 242 -11.12 11.27 1.67
CA GLY A 242 -12.41 11.97 1.85
C GLY A 242 -13.14 11.57 3.14
N VAL A 243 -12.38 11.18 4.18
CA VAL A 243 -12.94 10.70 5.46
C VAL A 243 -12.88 11.77 6.55
N GLU A 244 -13.82 11.71 7.49
CA GLU A 244 -13.81 12.52 8.71
C GLU A 244 -13.63 11.61 9.94
N PHE A 245 -12.83 12.07 10.89
CA PHE A 245 -12.53 11.37 12.15
C PHE A 245 -13.13 12.10 13.32
#